data_4b25223c467a841e0aa160214549f121
#
_entry.id   4b25223c467a841e0aa160214549f121
#
_cell.length_a   1.000
_cell.length_b   1.000
_cell.length_c   1.000
_cell.angle_alpha   90.00
_cell.angle_beta   90.00
_cell.angle_gamma   90.00
#
_symmetry.space_group_name_H-M   'P 1'
#
loop_
_entity.id
_entity.type
_entity.pdbx_description
1 polymer ?
#
loop_
_entity_poly.entity_id
_entity_poly.type
_entity_poly.pdbx_seq_one_letter_code
_entity_poly.pdbx_strand_id
1 'polypeptide(L)'
;LADVNAADYDLVFYPGGHGPMEDLAVDETSGRILAERLENNAPVALLCHAPAAVLATENAPGGSPFAGRKMTGFSNGEERASGLAEKAKWLLEDKLVELGVDYEKAQEPYAPHVTVDGALYSGQNPSSSQQLAERLVADLSR
;
A
#
# COMPACT_ATOMS: atom_id res chain seq x y z
N LEU A 1 -13.60 5.02 10.53
CA LEU A 1 -13.54 3.73 9.80
C LEU A 1 -14.51 2.69 10.39
N ALA A 2 -14.67 2.66 11.73
CA ALA A 2 -15.51 1.63 12.37
C ALA A 2 -16.97 1.60 11.89
N ASP A 3 -17.49 2.71 11.37
CA ASP A 3 -18.87 2.84 10.89
C ASP A 3 -19.02 2.59 9.38
N VAL A 4 -17.93 2.19 8.71
CA VAL A 4 -17.90 1.95 7.26
C VAL A 4 -17.90 0.45 6.99
N ASN A 5 -18.82 0.02 6.13
CA ASN A 5 -18.77 -1.31 5.54
C ASN A 5 -18.04 -1.23 4.19
N ALA A 6 -16.80 -1.68 4.16
CA ALA A 6 -15.98 -1.59 2.95
C ALA A 6 -16.52 -2.44 1.77
N ALA A 7 -17.39 -3.42 2.04
CA ALA A 7 -18.02 -4.23 1.01
C ALA A 7 -19.04 -3.46 0.15
N ASP A 8 -19.50 -2.29 0.64
CA ASP A 8 -20.46 -1.45 -0.08
C ASP A 8 -19.81 -0.58 -1.18
N TYR A 9 -18.48 -0.67 -1.33
CA TYR A 9 -17.69 0.15 -2.26
C TYR A 9 -16.95 -0.72 -3.28
N ASP A 10 -16.89 -0.27 -4.53
CA ASP A 10 -16.18 -0.96 -5.61
C ASP A 10 -14.66 -0.93 -5.41
N LEU A 11 -14.14 0.14 -4.84
CA LEU A 11 -12.72 0.36 -4.59
C LEU A 11 -12.48 0.98 -3.21
N VAL A 12 -11.46 0.51 -2.52
CA VAL A 12 -10.88 1.20 -1.37
C VAL A 12 -9.50 1.72 -1.75
N PHE A 13 -9.32 3.03 -1.69
CA PHE A 13 -8.09 3.71 -2.08
C PHE A 13 -7.46 4.46 -0.91
N TYR A 14 -6.18 4.22 -0.68
CA TYR A 14 -5.37 4.87 0.35
C TYR A 14 -4.38 5.83 -0.34
N PRO A 15 -4.59 7.16 -0.24
CA PRO A 15 -3.84 8.13 -1.04
C PRO A 15 -2.41 8.40 -0.60
N GLY A 16 -2.02 8.00 0.60
CA GLY A 16 -0.64 8.15 1.06
C GLY A 16 -0.39 9.36 1.94
N GLY A 17 0.77 10.02 1.74
CA GLY A 17 1.37 10.92 2.71
C GLY A 17 2.11 10.14 3.80
N HIS A 18 2.84 10.81 4.70
CA HIS A 18 3.59 10.15 5.80
C HIS A 18 2.70 9.70 6.97
N GLY A 19 1.46 10.25 7.10
CA GLY A 19 0.53 9.89 8.15
C GLY A 19 0.31 8.40 8.36
N PRO A 20 0.13 7.59 7.30
CA PRO A 20 -0.03 6.13 7.41
C PRO A 20 1.08 5.42 8.17
N MET A 21 2.29 5.95 8.17
CA MET A 21 3.41 5.38 8.93
C MET A 21 3.24 5.54 10.45
N GLU A 22 2.45 6.51 10.90
CA GLU A 22 2.19 6.77 12.32
C GLU A 22 0.87 6.16 12.80
N ASP A 23 -0.19 6.24 12.01
CA ASP A 23 -1.54 5.83 12.42
C ASP A 23 -2.01 4.53 11.77
N LEU A 24 -2.08 4.46 10.45
CA LEU A 24 -2.66 3.31 9.75
C LEU A 24 -1.82 2.03 9.87
N ALA A 25 -0.51 2.17 10.07
CA ALA A 25 0.38 1.02 10.28
C ALA A 25 0.01 0.18 11.51
N VAL A 26 -0.72 0.76 12.47
CA VAL A 26 -1.15 0.10 13.71
C VAL A 26 -2.67 0.14 13.92
N ASP A 27 -3.44 0.64 12.96
CA ASP A 27 -4.90 0.71 13.06
C ASP A 27 -5.52 -0.64 12.70
N GLU A 28 -6.04 -1.34 13.71
CA GLU A 28 -6.65 -2.66 13.55
C GLU A 28 -7.88 -2.65 12.65
N THR A 29 -8.68 -1.58 12.66
CA THR A 29 -9.87 -1.46 11.81
C THR A 29 -9.47 -1.33 10.33
N SER A 30 -8.48 -0.50 10.03
CA SER A 30 -7.90 -0.39 8.69
C SER A 30 -7.29 -1.73 8.25
N GLY A 31 -6.51 -2.37 9.11
CA GLY A 31 -5.91 -3.68 8.83
C GLY A 31 -6.95 -4.74 8.48
N ARG A 32 -8.05 -4.81 9.24
CA ARG A 32 -9.16 -5.72 8.96
C ARG A 32 -9.82 -5.42 7.59
N ILE A 33 -10.09 -4.16 7.29
CA ILE A 33 -10.65 -3.76 5.99
C ILE A 33 -9.75 -4.23 4.85
N LEU A 34 -8.45 -3.98 4.95
CA LEU A 34 -7.48 -4.38 3.94
C LEU A 34 -7.43 -5.91 3.76
N ALA A 35 -7.38 -6.66 4.86
CA ALA A 35 -7.35 -8.12 4.82
C ALA A 35 -8.63 -8.69 4.18
N GLU A 36 -9.81 -8.23 4.61
CA GLU A 36 -11.10 -8.66 4.07
C GLU A 36 -11.23 -8.34 2.57
N ARG A 37 -10.78 -7.16 2.14
CA ARG A 37 -10.79 -6.78 0.71
C ARG A 37 -9.94 -7.73 -0.11
N LEU A 38 -8.72 -8.01 0.35
CA LEU A 38 -7.79 -8.87 -0.38
C LEU A 38 -8.28 -10.33 -0.42
N GLU A 39 -8.79 -10.87 0.69
CA GLU A 39 -9.34 -12.22 0.77
C GLU A 39 -10.55 -12.41 -0.14
N ASN A 40 -11.38 -11.39 -0.30
CA ASN A 40 -12.55 -11.40 -1.18
C ASN A 40 -12.23 -11.00 -2.63
N ASN A 41 -10.95 -10.85 -2.98
CA ASN A 41 -10.50 -10.38 -4.28
C ASN A 41 -11.18 -9.07 -4.72
N ALA A 42 -11.43 -8.19 -3.75
CA ALA A 42 -12.06 -6.89 -3.96
C ALA A 42 -10.99 -5.79 -4.13
N PRO A 43 -11.13 -4.88 -5.11
CA PRO A 43 -10.10 -3.91 -5.44
C PRO A 43 -9.67 -3.04 -4.27
N VAL A 44 -8.37 -2.98 -4.04
CA VAL A 44 -7.72 -2.09 -3.09
C VAL A 44 -6.49 -1.45 -3.74
N ALA A 45 -6.30 -0.15 -3.52
CA ALA A 45 -5.17 0.59 -4.06
C ALA A 45 -4.46 1.38 -2.97
N LEU A 46 -3.14 1.35 -3.00
CA LEU A 46 -2.26 1.96 -2.00
C LEU A 46 -1.17 2.75 -2.71
N LEU A 47 -1.02 4.04 -2.37
CA LEU A 47 -0.06 4.93 -3.03
C LEU A 47 0.97 5.47 -2.05
N CYS A 48 2.24 5.57 -2.49
CA CYS A 48 3.32 6.25 -1.77
C CYS A 48 3.60 5.60 -0.40
N HIS A 49 3.30 6.27 0.72
CA HIS A 49 3.45 5.69 2.07
C HIS A 49 2.20 4.94 2.57
N ALA A 50 1.11 4.94 1.80
CA ALA A 50 -0.10 4.20 2.17
C ALA A 50 0.12 2.69 2.40
N PRO A 51 1.04 2.01 1.70
CA PRO A 51 1.36 0.61 2.00
C PRO A 51 1.76 0.34 3.46
N ALA A 52 2.15 1.35 4.24
CA ALA A 52 2.34 1.20 5.68
C ALA A 52 1.10 0.61 6.39
N ALA A 53 -0.10 0.87 5.87
CA ALA A 53 -1.34 0.35 6.42
C ALA A 53 -1.42 -1.19 6.41
N VAL A 54 -0.71 -1.86 5.49
CA VAL A 54 -0.72 -3.34 5.45
C VAL A 54 0.02 -3.96 6.64
N LEU A 55 0.88 -3.22 7.33
CA LEU A 55 1.57 -3.68 8.54
C LEU A 55 0.59 -4.00 9.67
N ALA A 56 -0.58 -3.36 9.71
CA ALA A 56 -1.64 -3.66 10.65
C ALA A 56 -2.27 -5.06 10.46
N THR A 57 -1.93 -5.76 9.38
CA THR A 57 -2.37 -7.13 9.12
C THR A 57 -1.36 -8.19 9.58
N GLU A 58 -0.23 -7.80 10.16
CA GLU A 58 0.86 -8.72 10.54
C GLU A 58 0.37 -9.88 11.43
N ASN A 59 -0.52 -9.57 12.35
CA ASN A 59 -1.06 -10.54 13.31
C ASN A 59 -2.42 -11.14 12.90
N ALA A 60 -2.79 -11.03 11.62
CA ALA A 60 -4.02 -11.65 11.14
C ALA A 60 -3.97 -13.17 11.31
N PRO A 61 -5.11 -13.85 11.54
CA PRO A 61 -5.15 -15.31 11.62
C PRO A 61 -4.57 -15.94 10.34
N GLY A 62 -3.54 -16.77 10.50
CA GLY A 62 -2.81 -17.38 9.39
C GLY A 62 -1.70 -16.50 8.78
N GLY A 63 -1.41 -15.35 9.39
CA GLY A 63 -0.43 -14.37 8.92
C GLY A 63 -1.02 -13.30 8.01
N SER A 64 -0.21 -12.33 7.63
CA SER A 64 -0.67 -11.26 6.73
C SER A 64 -1.04 -11.81 5.34
N PRO A 65 -2.23 -11.49 4.81
CA PRO A 65 -2.61 -11.89 3.46
C PRO A 65 -1.79 -11.15 2.36
N PHE A 66 -1.02 -10.15 2.75
CA PHE A 66 -0.11 -9.41 1.85
C PHE A 66 1.24 -10.10 1.68
N ALA A 67 1.61 -11.04 2.56
CA ALA A 67 2.82 -11.82 2.41
C ALA A 67 2.80 -12.61 1.09
N GLY A 68 3.89 -12.53 0.32
CA GLY A 68 4.00 -13.12 -1.01
C GLY A 68 3.28 -12.35 -2.13
N ARG A 69 2.54 -11.29 -1.81
CA ARG A 69 1.88 -10.47 -2.84
C ARG A 69 2.84 -9.43 -3.40
N LYS A 70 2.73 -9.21 -4.72
CA LYS A 70 3.50 -8.18 -5.41
C LYS A 70 2.94 -6.81 -5.09
N MET A 71 3.78 -5.92 -4.58
CA MET A 71 3.42 -4.52 -4.39
C MET A 71 4.63 -3.60 -4.34
N THR A 72 4.38 -2.32 -4.47
CA THR A 72 5.36 -1.25 -4.32
C THR A 72 4.92 -0.26 -3.25
N GLY A 73 5.80 0.64 -2.90
CA GLY A 73 5.58 1.76 -2.00
C GLY A 73 6.82 2.64 -1.97
N PHE A 74 6.74 3.73 -1.24
CA PHE A 74 7.83 4.71 -1.17
C PHE A 74 9.13 4.05 -0.73
N SER A 75 10.18 4.15 -1.57
CA SER A 75 11.41 3.41 -1.40
C SER A 75 12.39 4.07 -0.42
N ASN A 76 13.33 3.29 0.08
CA ASN A 76 14.43 3.81 0.90
C ASN A 76 15.25 4.88 0.18
N GLY A 77 15.48 4.71 -1.13
CA GLY A 77 16.18 5.71 -1.95
C GLY A 77 15.44 7.04 -2.01
N GLU A 78 14.12 6.99 -2.17
CA GLU A 78 13.25 8.17 -2.18
C GLU A 78 13.19 8.83 -0.80
N GLU A 79 13.10 8.05 0.27
CA GLU A 79 13.08 8.58 1.65
C GLU A 79 14.38 9.32 1.98
N ARG A 80 15.52 8.79 1.55
CA ARG A 80 16.83 9.48 1.70
C ARG A 80 16.88 10.75 0.86
N ALA A 81 16.42 10.69 -0.38
CA ALA A 81 16.38 11.85 -1.28
C ALA A 81 15.47 12.98 -0.77
N SER A 82 14.39 12.63 -0.07
CA SER A 82 13.50 13.60 0.58
C SER A 82 14.11 14.25 1.84
N GLY A 83 15.19 13.69 2.37
CA GLY A 83 15.81 14.12 3.62
C GLY A 83 15.04 13.71 4.89
N LEU A 84 14.07 12.81 4.77
CA LEU A 84 13.22 12.38 5.87
C LEU A 84 13.62 11.02 6.47
N ALA A 85 14.52 10.28 5.81
CA ALA A 85 14.94 8.95 6.27
C ALA A 85 15.45 8.94 7.71
N GLU A 86 16.23 9.96 8.11
CA GLU A 86 16.79 10.08 9.46
C GLU A 86 15.74 10.47 10.52
N LYS A 87 14.62 11.04 10.09
CA LYS A 87 13.52 11.45 10.97
C LYS A 87 12.47 10.34 11.12
N ALA A 88 12.42 9.41 10.19
CA ALA A 88 11.49 8.30 10.23
C ALA A 88 11.91 7.30 11.34
N LYS A 89 10.95 6.81 12.09
CA LYS A 89 11.19 5.76 13.10
C LYS A 89 11.61 4.43 12.46
N TRP A 90 11.18 4.20 11.25
CA TRP A 90 11.45 3.04 10.41
C TRP A 90 11.20 3.39 8.94
N LEU A 91 11.71 2.56 8.03
CA LEU A 91 11.58 2.77 6.60
C LEU A 91 10.55 1.81 6.02
N LEU A 92 9.65 2.32 5.17
CA LEU A 92 8.54 1.55 4.62
C LEU A 92 9.00 0.34 3.80
N GLU A 93 9.97 0.53 2.89
CA GLU A 93 10.50 -0.58 2.08
C GLU A 93 10.99 -1.73 2.96
N ASP A 94 11.75 -1.43 4.02
CA ASP A 94 12.25 -2.45 4.93
C ASP A 94 11.11 -3.22 5.61
N LYS A 95 10.10 -2.51 6.09
CA LYS A 95 8.95 -3.12 6.76
C LYS A 95 8.09 -3.98 5.84
N LEU A 96 7.90 -3.57 4.59
CA LEU A 96 7.19 -4.39 3.61
C LEU A 96 7.95 -5.69 3.30
N VAL A 97 9.26 -5.61 3.16
CA VAL A 97 10.11 -6.79 2.95
C VAL A 97 10.08 -7.71 4.19
N GLU A 98 10.15 -7.16 5.41
CA GLU A 98 10.03 -7.94 6.65
C GLU A 98 8.68 -8.66 6.75
N LEU A 99 7.59 -8.04 6.30
CA LEU A 99 6.26 -8.64 6.27
C LEU A 99 6.15 -9.80 5.26
N GLY A 100 7.08 -9.90 4.33
CA GLY A 100 7.10 -10.93 3.29
C GLY A 100 6.50 -10.51 1.96
N VAL A 101 6.25 -9.22 1.76
CA VAL A 101 5.78 -8.66 0.48
C VAL A 101 6.83 -8.89 -0.61
N ASP A 102 6.38 -9.29 -1.80
CA ASP A 102 7.22 -9.28 -3.02
C ASP A 102 7.33 -7.84 -3.51
N TYR A 103 8.29 -7.11 -2.93
CA TYR A 103 8.44 -5.67 -3.13
C TYR A 103 9.18 -5.36 -4.43
N GLU A 104 8.58 -4.53 -5.26
CA GLU A 104 9.18 -4.00 -6.48
C GLU A 104 9.32 -2.48 -6.43
N LYS A 105 10.30 -1.96 -7.15
CA LYS A 105 10.50 -0.51 -7.31
C LYS A 105 11.12 -0.17 -8.65
N ALA A 106 10.96 1.08 -9.08
CA ALA A 106 11.66 1.64 -10.24
C ALA A 106 13.18 1.68 -9.99
N GLN A 107 13.95 1.70 -11.06
CA GLN A 107 15.41 1.78 -10.97
C GLN A 107 15.87 3.12 -10.38
N GLU A 108 15.18 4.20 -10.75
CA GLU A 108 15.51 5.55 -10.29
C GLU A 108 14.50 6.05 -9.25
N PRO A 109 14.95 6.74 -8.20
CA PRO A 109 14.05 7.41 -7.25
C PRO A 109 13.09 8.37 -7.97
N TYR A 110 11.86 8.41 -7.52
CA TYR A 110 10.77 9.23 -8.06
C TYR A 110 10.33 8.91 -9.50
N ALA A 111 10.92 7.92 -10.17
CA ALA A 111 10.36 7.41 -11.42
C ALA A 111 8.99 6.74 -11.13
N PRO A 112 7.99 6.91 -12.02
CA PRO A 112 6.70 6.26 -11.84
C PRO A 112 6.84 4.73 -11.84
N HIS A 113 6.18 4.08 -10.87
CA HIS A 113 6.10 2.63 -10.81
C HIS A 113 4.78 2.20 -10.20
N VAL A 114 4.06 1.35 -10.90
CA VAL A 114 2.76 0.79 -10.48
C VAL A 114 2.84 -0.73 -10.56
N THR A 115 2.33 -1.40 -9.55
CA THR A 115 2.17 -2.86 -9.55
C THR A 115 0.69 -3.23 -9.45
N VAL A 116 0.34 -4.34 -10.08
CA VAL A 116 -0.99 -4.95 -9.98
C VAL A 116 -0.81 -6.43 -9.74
N ASP A 117 -1.42 -6.93 -8.68
CA ASP A 117 -1.45 -8.34 -8.34
C ASP A 117 -2.90 -8.73 -7.98
N GLY A 118 -3.63 -9.28 -8.97
CA GLY A 118 -5.06 -9.50 -8.81
C GLY A 118 -5.81 -8.21 -8.54
N ALA A 119 -6.50 -8.13 -7.41
CA ALA A 119 -7.23 -6.95 -6.96
C ALA A 119 -6.36 -5.94 -6.16
N LEU A 120 -5.08 -6.24 -5.98
CA LEU A 120 -4.14 -5.37 -5.27
C LEU A 120 -3.39 -4.45 -6.24
N TYR A 121 -3.62 -3.15 -6.11
CA TYR A 121 -2.97 -2.09 -6.88
C TYR A 121 -2.07 -1.29 -5.97
N SER A 122 -0.86 -0.96 -6.41
CA SER A 122 0.00 -0.05 -5.65
C SER A 122 0.84 0.84 -6.55
N GLY A 123 1.12 2.05 -6.07
CA GLY A 123 1.95 3.06 -6.71
C GLY A 123 3.06 3.50 -5.77
N GLN A 124 4.27 3.63 -6.30
CA GLN A 124 5.47 3.81 -5.47
C GLN A 124 5.58 5.19 -4.84
N ASN A 125 5.16 6.24 -5.55
CA ASN A 125 5.50 7.63 -5.23
C ASN A 125 4.48 8.61 -5.82
N PRO A 126 4.59 9.92 -5.55
CA PRO A 126 3.69 10.93 -6.14
C PRO A 126 3.64 10.90 -7.67
N SER A 127 4.76 10.60 -8.33
CA SER A 127 4.83 10.51 -9.80
C SER A 127 4.02 9.34 -10.37
N SER A 128 3.67 8.36 -9.54
CA SER A 128 2.86 7.20 -9.92
C SER A 128 1.35 7.46 -9.87
N SER A 129 0.92 8.62 -9.34
CA SER A 129 -0.50 8.90 -9.06
C SER A 129 -1.37 8.82 -10.31
N GLN A 130 -0.94 9.46 -11.40
CA GLN A 130 -1.69 9.45 -12.65
C GLN A 130 -1.76 8.05 -13.24
N GLN A 131 -0.64 7.36 -13.33
CA GLN A 131 -0.57 6.02 -13.90
C GLN A 131 -1.43 5.02 -13.10
N LEU A 132 -1.42 5.12 -11.78
CA LEU A 132 -2.26 4.29 -10.91
C LEU A 132 -3.74 4.57 -11.13
N ALA A 133 -4.14 5.85 -11.21
CA ALA A 133 -5.52 6.26 -11.45
C ALA A 133 -6.02 5.79 -12.83
N GLU A 134 -5.23 5.97 -13.87
CA GLU A 134 -5.57 5.51 -15.23
C GLU A 134 -5.74 3.98 -15.27
N ARG A 135 -4.89 3.24 -14.58
CA ARG A 135 -5.00 1.79 -14.50
C ARG A 135 -6.27 1.35 -13.76
N LEU A 136 -6.59 1.98 -12.64
CA LEU A 136 -7.81 1.70 -11.88
C LEU A 136 -9.06 1.99 -12.71
N VAL A 137 -9.12 3.14 -13.38
CA VAL A 137 -10.24 3.49 -14.25
C VAL A 137 -10.40 2.48 -15.38
N ALA A 138 -9.31 2.11 -16.04
CA ALA A 138 -9.35 1.13 -17.14
C ALA A 138 -9.87 -0.25 -16.68
N ASP A 139 -9.43 -0.70 -15.52
CA ASP A 139 -9.76 -2.03 -15.01
C ASP A 139 -11.16 -2.09 -14.36
N LEU A 140 -11.63 -1.02 -13.72
CA LEU A 140 -12.88 -0.99 -12.97
C LEU A 140 -14.08 -0.42 -13.76
N SER A 141 -13.83 0.22 -14.90
CA SER A 141 -14.91 0.75 -15.78
C SER A 141 -15.50 -0.28 -16.75
N ARG A 142 -15.14 -1.52 -16.59
CA ARG A 142 -15.58 -2.63 -17.48
C ARG A 142 -16.91 -3.22 -17.04
#